data_d08fe2cd04f8cda8f2d1a57e6be2a421
#
_entry.id   d08fe2cd04f8cda8f2d1a57e6be2a421
#
_cell.length_a   1.000
_cell.length_b   1.000
_cell.length_c   1.000
_cell.angle_alpha   90.00
_cell.angle_beta   90.00
_cell.angle_gamma   90.00
#
_symmetry.space_group_name_H-M   'P 1'
#
loop_
_entity.id
_entity.type
_entity.pdbx_description
1 polymer ?
#
loop_
_entity_poly.entity_id
_entity_poly.type
_entity_poly.pdbx_seq_one_letter_code
_entity_poly.pdbx_strand_id
1 'polypeptide(L)'
;MIRYPLGDNTDLGFVLMKENDIIIFTNTSSRLSREIFTLAHEIGHVILHMNKEESFIDDNVTISGGSTDEKEQEANYFAACLLMPEADVERFLDFELNEFPKRNLSAMDIARIMSEFNVSFDMALNRLENLGKIDAEEHLRLDNEKNQRRVGNLLRSVGGNAKLNEAAEYIDIPYEYM
;
A
#
# COMPACT_ATOMS: atom_id res chain seq x y z
N MET A 1 -16.07 -8.00 -3.55
CA MET A 1 -14.75 -7.65 -4.14
C MET A 1 -14.45 -8.64 -5.26
N ILE A 2 -13.88 -8.15 -6.36
CA ILE A 2 -13.43 -8.96 -7.51
C ILE A 2 -11.92 -8.76 -7.66
N ARG A 3 -11.17 -9.85 -7.73
CA ARG A 3 -9.72 -9.87 -7.94
C ARG A 3 -9.41 -10.58 -9.25
N TYR A 4 -8.79 -9.88 -10.21
CA TYR A 4 -8.58 -10.43 -11.54
C TYR A 4 -7.28 -9.90 -12.17
N PRO A 5 -6.49 -10.73 -12.87
CA PRO A 5 -5.29 -10.28 -13.57
C PRO A 5 -5.66 -9.59 -14.88
N LEU A 6 -5.33 -8.30 -15.01
CA LEU A 6 -5.54 -7.54 -16.24
C LEU A 6 -4.36 -7.64 -17.23
N GLY A 7 -3.25 -8.26 -16.82
CA GLY A 7 -2.08 -8.47 -17.69
C GLY A 7 -1.13 -7.28 -17.82
N ASP A 8 -1.53 -6.09 -17.39
CA ASP A 8 -0.69 -4.91 -17.28
C ASP A 8 -0.87 -4.22 -15.92
N ASN A 9 -0.09 -3.17 -15.66
CA ASN A 9 -0.11 -2.41 -14.42
C ASN A 9 -0.60 -0.97 -14.65
N THR A 10 -1.34 -0.69 -15.71
CA THR A 10 -1.91 0.65 -15.95
C THR A 10 -3.10 0.90 -15.05
N ASP A 11 -4.03 -0.04 -15.03
CA ASP A 11 -5.22 0.05 -14.19
C ASP A 11 -5.03 -0.82 -12.94
N LEU A 12 -5.01 -0.21 -11.76
CA LEU A 12 -4.74 -0.90 -10.50
C LEU A 12 -6.00 -1.39 -9.82
N GLY A 13 -7.07 -0.63 -9.91
CA GLY A 13 -8.34 -0.93 -9.31
C GLY A 13 -9.42 0.07 -9.70
N PHE A 14 -10.62 -0.21 -9.28
CA PHE A 14 -11.75 0.71 -9.36
C PHE A 14 -12.88 0.28 -8.41
N VAL A 15 -13.70 1.24 -8.04
CA VAL A 15 -14.94 0.99 -7.30
C VAL A 15 -16.16 1.44 -8.10
N LEU A 16 -17.18 0.60 -8.09
CA LEU A 16 -18.47 0.88 -8.71
C LEU A 16 -19.56 0.76 -7.66
N MET A 17 -20.53 1.67 -7.71
CA MET A 17 -21.79 1.53 -6.98
C MET A 17 -22.91 1.26 -7.98
N LYS A 18 -23.67 0.20 -7.74
CA LYS A 18 -24.87 -0.14 -8.51
C LYS A 18 -26.02 -0.40 -7.56
N GLU A 19 -27.02 0.49 -7.57
CA GLU A 19 -28.14 0.46 -6.63
C GLU A 19 -27.68 0.53 -5.17
N ASN A 20 -27.65 -0.59 -4.45
CA ASN A 20 -27.16 -0.68 -3.06
C ASN A 20 -25.88 -1.54 -2.96
N ASP A 21 -25.38 -2.06 -4.07
CA ASP A 21 -24.19 -2.90 -4.09
C ASP A 21 -22.94 -2.09 -4.41
N ILE A 22 -21.88 -2.30 -3.64
CA ILE A 22 -20.56 -1.74 -3.86
C ILE A 22 -19.66 -2.86 -4.35
N ILE A 23 -19.09 -2.69 -5.54
CA ILE A 23 -18.17 -3.64 -6.16
C ILE A 23 -16.80 -2.98 -6.23
N ILE A 24 -15.83 -3.54 -5.53
CA ILE A 24 -14.42 -3.15 -5.63
C ILE A 24 -13.70 -4.18 -6.48
N PHE A 25 -12.98 -3.70 -7.49
CA PHE A 25 -12.12 -4.48 -8.35
C PHE A 25 -10.66 -4.18 -8.02
N THR A 26 -9.79 -5.22 -8.00
CA THR A 26 -8.33 -5.07 -7.88
C THR A 26 -7.60 -5.90 -8.93
N ASN A 27 -6.50 -5.35 -9.47
CA ASN A 27 -5.69 -6.00 -10.49
C ASN A 27 -4.60 -6.86 -9.85
N THR A 28 -4.76 -8.20 -9.93
CA THR A 28 -3.81 -9.18 -9.37
C THR A 28 -2.53 -9.35 -10.20
N SER A 29 -2.40 -8.72 -11.37
CA SER A 29 -1.12 -8.61 -12.10
C SER A 29 -0.16 -7.62 -11.44
N SER A 30 -0.64 -6.75 -10.56
CA SER A 30 0.21 -5.88 -9.76
C SER A 30 0.83 -6.64 -8.57
N ARG A 31 1.88 -6.06 -7.95
CA ARG A 31 2.47 -6.64 -6.75
C ARG A 31 1.45 -6.70 -5.62
N LEU A 32 1.46 -7.77 -4.82
CA LEU A 32 0.50 -7.96 -3.73
C LEU A 32 0.42 -6.76 -2.77
N SER A 33 1.57 -6.17 -2.39
CA SER A 33 1.56 -4.98 -1.52
C SER A 33 0.88 -3.77 -2.16
N ARG A 34 0.94 -3.63 -3.48
CA ARG A 34 0.23 -2.59 -4.22
C ARG A 34 -1.26 -2.90 -4.31
N GLU A 35 -1.62 -4.15 -4.60
CA GLU A 35 -3.01 -4.59 -4.60
C GLU A 35 -3.70 -4.34 -3.25
N ILE A 36 -3.00 -4.63 -2.13
CA ILE A 36 -3.50 -4.34 -0.77
C ILE A 36 -3.73 -2.85 -0.58
N PHE A 37 -2.79 -2.00 -1.04
CA PHE A 37 -2.93 -0.55 -0.96
C PHE A 37 -4.10 -0.06 -1.83
N THR A 38 -4.22 -0.57 -3.06
CA THR A 38 -5.34 -0.25 -3.95
C THR A 38 -6.68 -0.57 -3.30
N LEU A 39 -6.83 -1.77 -2.71
CA LEU A 39 -8.06 -2.12 -1.99
C LEU A 39 -8.39 -1.14 -0.86
N ALA A 40 -7.40 -0.77 -0.06
CA ALA A 40 -7.58 0.20 1.03
C ALA A 40 -7.96 1.60 0.51
N HIS A 41 -7.38 2.01 -0.62
CA HIS A 41 -7.67 3.25 -1.32
C HIS A 41 -9.12 3.29 -1.85
N GLU A 42 -9.56 2.22 -2.52
CA GLU A 42 -10.94 2.10 -3.00
C GLU A 42 -11.96 2.12 -1.84
N ILE A 43 -11.62 1.51 -0.71
CA ILE A 43 -12.43 1.62 0.51
C ILE A 43 -12.49 3.09 0.98
N GLY A 44 -11.39 3.83 0.85
CA GLY A 44 -11.35 5.28 1.12
C GLY A 44 -12.36 6.05 0.27
N HIS A 45 -12.40 5.80 -1.05
CA HIS A 45 -13.40 6.40 -1.94
C HIS A 45 -14.83 6.05 -1.53
N VAL A 46 -15.09 4.80 -1.18
CA VAL A 46 -16.41 4.38 -0.70
C VAL A 46 -16.84 5.16 0.53
N ILE A 47 -15.95 5.30 1.51
CA ILE A 47 -16.28 5.89 2.82
C ILE A 47 -16.35 7.42 2.74
N LEU A 48 -15.43 8.05 2.01
CA LEU A 48 -15.25 9.50 2.04
C LEU A 48 -16.03 10.22 0.92
N HIS A 49 -16.16 9.60 -0.27
CA HIS A 49 -16.55 10.32 -1.47
C HIS A 49 -17.78 9.76 -2.18
N MET A 50 -18.16 8.49 -1.94
CA MET A 50 -19.15 7.84 -2.76
C MET A 50 -20.57 8.33 -2.45
N ASN A 51 -21.20 8.99 -3.42
CA ASN A 51 -22.62 9.24 -3.49
C ASN A 51 -23.26 8.22 -4.45
N LYS A 52 -24.57 8.03 -4.38
CA LYS A 52 -25.33 6.92 -4.98
C LYS A 52 -25.14 6.62 -6.49
N GLU A 53 -24.34 7.37 -7.23
CA GLU A 53 -24.17 7.21 -8.69
C GLU A 53 -22.70 7.45 -9.15
N GLU A 54 -21.71 7.46 -8.25
CA GLU A 54 -20.32 7.71 -8.62
C GLU A 54 -19.54 6.41 -8.80
N SER A 55 -18.60 6.41 -9.74
CA SER A 55 -17.58 5.36 -9.91
C SER A 55 -16.21 6.00 -9.95
N PHE A 56 -15.20 5.34 -9.41
CA PHE A 56 -13.82 5.78 -9.42
C PHE A 56 -12.97 4.72 -10.12
N ILE A 57 -12.07 5.16 -10.98
CA ILE A 57 -11.12 4.30 -11.71
C ILE A 57 -9.72 4.82 -11.44
N ASP A 58 -8.88 3.98 -10.88
CA ASP A 58 -7.54 4.34 -10.45
C ASP A 58 -6.45 3.72 -11.30
N ASP A 59 -5.44 4.51 -11.58
CA ASP A 59 -4.22 4.10 -12.28
C ASP A 59 -2.96 4.25 -11.39
N ASN A 60 -1.80 3.94 -11.97
CA ASN A 60 -0.51 4.06 -11.29
C ASN A 60 -0.17 5.49 -10.83
N VAL A 61 -0.67 6.51 -11.51
CA VAL A 61 -0.36 7.92 -11.18
C VAL A 61 -1.15 8.34 -9.96
N THR A 62 -2.42 8.00 -9.93
CA THR A 62 -3.36 8.30 -8.85
C THR A 62 -2.88 7.72 -7.52
N ILE A 63 -2.64 6.41 -7.50
CA ILE A 63 -2.23 5.68 -6.29
C ILE A 63 -0.78 6.00 -5.85
N SER A 64 0.08 6.44 -6.75
CA SER A 64 1.46 6.84 -6.39
C SER A 64 1.57 8.23 -5.74
N GLY A 65 0.45 8.90 -5.48
CA GLY A 65 0.42 10.24 -4.87
C GLY A 65 0.78 11.36 -5.83
N GLY A 66 0.82 11.09 -7.14
CA GLY A 66 1.07 12.10 -8.18
C GLY A 66 -0.17 12.89 -8.59
N SER A 67 -1.35 12.51 -8.11
CA SER A 67 -2.59 13.20 -8.40
C SER A 67 -2.68 14.54 -7.66
N THR A 68 -3.18 15.55 -8.36
CA THR A 68 -3.57 16.86 -7.79
C THR A 68 -5.03 16.89 -7.35
N ASP A 69 -5.78 15.82 -7.58
CA ASP A 69 -7.17 15.70 -7.15
C ASP A 69 -7.23 15.50 -5.63
N GLU A 70 -8.02 16.32 -4.96
CA GLU A 70 -8.17 16.33 -3.50
C GLU A 70 -8.78 15.00 -3.00
N LYS A 71 -9.75 14.44 -3.73
CA LYS A 71 -10.37 13.15 -3.38
C LYS A 71 -9.36 12.00 -3.41
N GLU A 72 -8.46 12.00 -4.40
CA GLU A 72 -7.41 11.01 -4.53
C GLU A 72 -6.39 11.10 -3.38
N GLN A 73 -6.03 12.34 -3.00
CA GLN A 73 -5.13 12.56 -1.87
C GLN A 73 -5.77 12.10 -0.54
N GLU A 74 -7.06 12.36 -0.35
CA GLU A 74 -7.81 11.90 0.82
C GLU A 74 -7.92 10.38 0.88
N ALA A 75 -8.20 9.71 -0.25
CA ALA A 75 -8.25 8.26 -0.34
C ALA A 75 -6.87 7.62 -0.10
N ASN A 76 -5.79 8.21 -0.64
CA ASN A 76 -4.41 7.79 -0.37
C ASN A 76 -4.05 7.94 1.13
N TYR A 77 -4.44 9.05 1.75
CA TYR A 77 -4.20 9.28 3.17
C TYR A 77 -5.00 8.31 4.04
N PHE A 78 -6.26 8.07 3.69
CA PHE A 78 -7.10 7.06 4.34
C PHE A 78 -6.46 5.67 4.30
N ALA A 79 -6.01 5.23 3.11
CA ALA A 79 -5.34 3.95 2.94
C ALA A 79 -4.07 3.84 3.80
N ALA A 80 -3.27 4.91 3.84
CA ALA A 80 -2.07 4.95 4.67
C ALA A 80 -2.37 4.84 6.16
N CYS A 81 -3.41 5.52 6.64
CA CYS A 81 -3.85 5.44 8.04
C CYS A 81 -4.46 4.08 8.39
N LEU A 82 -5.21 3.47 7.47
CA LEU A 82 -5.83 2.16 7.66
C LEU A 82 -4.78 1.05 7.74
N LEU A 83 -3.81 1.05 6.83
CA LEU A 83 -2.79 0.00 6.74
C LEU A 83 -1.66 0.16 7.76
N MET A 84 -1.32 1.40 8.11
CA MET A 84 -0.25 1.72 9.07
C MET A 84 -0.75 2.76 10.10
N PRO A 85 -1.63 2.34 11.05
CA PRO A 85 -2.07 3.22 12.14
C PRO A 85 -0.88 3.72 12.96
N GLU A 86 -0.88 5.01 13.32
CA GLU A 86 0.24 5.65 14.02
C GLU A 86 0.64 4.90 15.29
N ALA A 87 -0.32 4.54 16.14
CA ALA A 87 -0.05 3.83 17.38
C ALA A 87 0.60 2.45 17.18
N ASP A 88 0.23 1.74 16.09
CA ASP A 88 0.81 0.44 15.77
C ASP A 88 2.24 0.60 15.20
N VAL A 89 2.47 1.64 14.38
CA VAL A 89 3.82 1.99 13.91
C VAL A 89 4.74 2.34 15.09
N GLU A 90 4.29 3.18 16.01
CA GLU A 90 5.06 3.54 17.21
C GLU A 90 5.38 2.31 18.06
N ARG A 91 4.37 1.49 18.33
CA ARG A 91 4.57 0.24 19.07
C ARG A 91 5.59 -0.67 18.37
N PHE A 92 5.52 -0.84 17.07
CA PHE A 92 6.46 -1.66 16.32
C PHE A 92 7.90 -1.12 16.39
N LEU A 93 8.09 0.19 16.21
CA LEU A 93 9.38 0.84 16.32
C LEU A 93 9.98 0.67 17.72
N ASP A 94 9.18 0.85 18.77
CA ASP A 94 9.64 0.82 20.15
C ASP A 94 9.95 -0.58 20.68
N PHE A 95 9.16 -1.59 20.30
CA PHE A 95 9.25 -2.92 20.87
C PHE A 95 9.94 -3.93 19.96
N GLU A 96 9.69 -3.91 18.66
CA GLU A 96 10.22 -4.91 17.73
C GLU A 96 11.57 -4.51 17.15
N LEU A 97 11.81 -3.22 16.91
CA LEU A 97 13.12 -2.74 16.46
C LEU A 97 14.08 -2.40 17.59
N ASN A 98 13.59 -2.30 18.84
CA ASN A 98 14.31 -2.22 20.12
C ASN A 98 15.45 -1.17 20.25
N GLU A 99 15.88 -0.57 19.16
CA GLU A 99 17.00 0.37 19.10
C GLU A 99 16.60 1.76 18.58
N PHE A 100 15.35 1.89 18.13
CA PHE A 100 14.84 3.18 17.70
C PHE A 100 14.41 4.02 18.93
N PRO A 101 14.73 5.30 19.03
CA PRO A 101 15.43 6.16 18.04
C PRO A 101 16.97 6.16 18.16
N LYS A 102 17.60 5.21 18.79
CA LYS A 102 19.03 5.20 19.11
C LYS A 102 19.95 5.07 17.91
N ARG A 103 19.42 4.59 16.78
CA ARG A 103 20.12 4.50 15.49
C ARG A 103 19.20 4.85 14.33
N ASN A 104 19.80 5.22 13.21
CA ASN A 104 19.05 5.41 11.96
C ASN A 104 18.52 4.07 11.46
N LEU A 105 17.31 4.07 10.91
CA LEU A 105 16.70 2.89 10.28
C LEU A 105 17.55 2.43 9.09
N SER A 106 17.58 1.13 8.86
CA SER A 106 18.18 0.48 7.69
C SER A 106 17.12 -0.02 6.72
N ALA A 107 17.50 -0.32 5.49
CA ALA A 107 16.60 -0.96 4.53
C ALA A 107 16.05 -2.32 5.03
N MET A 108 16.77 -3.01 5.92
CA MET A 108 16.26 -4.24 6.55
C MET A 108 15.16 -3.96 7.58
N ASP A 109 15.25 -2.83 8.30
CA ASP A 109 14.18 -2.42 9.22
C ASP A 109 12.92 -2.04 8.46
N ILE A 110 13.07 -1.35 7.33
CA ILE A 110 11.94 -1.07 6.43
C ILE A 110 11.34 -2.38 5.88
N ALA A 111 12.16 -3.39 5.55
CA ALA A 111 11.64 -4.68 5.12
C ALA A 111 10.85 -5.42 6.23
N ARG A 112 11.23 -5.26 7.51
CA ARG A 112 10.43 -5.76 8.64
C ARG A 112 9.10 -5.02 8.76
N ILE A 113 9.12 -3.68 8.65
CA ILE A 113 7.90 -2.84 8.65
C ILE A 113 6.98 -3.25 7.49
N MET A 114 7.51 -3.42 6.28
CA MET A 114 6.74 -3.92 5.12
C MET A 114 6.03 -5.24 5.43
N SER A 115 6.73 -6.16 6.07
CA SER A 115 6.22 -7.50 6.38
C SER A 115 5.14 -7.46 7.46
N GLU A 116 5.32 -6.63 8.48
CA GLU A 116 4.35 -6.44 9.57
C GLU A 116 3.05 -5.85 9.05
N PHE A 117 3.14 -4.75 8.28
CA PHE A 117 1.98 -3.99 7.83
C PHE A 117 1.45 -4.41 6.45
N ASN A 118 2.09 -5.38 5.78
CA ASN A 118 1.74 -5.84 4.43
C ASN A 118 1.75 -4.72 3.36
N VAL A 119 2.68 -3.79 3.46
CA VAL A 119 2.79 -2.63 2.57
C VAL A 119 4.01 -2.69 1.67
N SER A 120 4.11 -1.78 0.68
CA SER A 120 5.31 -1.61 -0.14
C SER A 120 6.40 -0.87 0.63
N PHE A 121 7.66 -0.96 0.13
CA PHE A 121 8.79 -0.21 0.69
C PHE A 121 8.53 1.31 0.65
N ASP A 122 8.04 1.79 -0.49
CA ASP A 122 7.77 3.22 -0.70
C ASP A 122 6.65 3.72 0.20
N MET A 123 5.58 2.92 0.37
CA MET A 123 4.49 3.24 1.28
C MET A 123 4.97 3.31 2.74
N ALA A 124 5.84 2.38 3.16
CA ALA A 124 6.43 2.40 4.50
C ALA A 124 7.28 3.66 4.71
N LEU A 125 8.14 4.05 3.75
CA LEU A 125 8.93 5.28 3.81
C LEU A 125 8.05 6.53 3.90
N ASN A 126 7.07 6.66 2.99
CA ASN A 126 6.16 7.80 2.97
C ASN A 126 5.40 7.93 4.30
N ARG A 127 4.95 6.81 4.86
CA ARG A 127 4.22 6.84 6.14
C ARG A 127 5.11 7.23 7.32
N LEU A 128 6.34 6.70 7.38
CA LEU A 128 7.31 7.07 8.42
C LEU A 128 7.68 8.56 8.36
N GLU A 129 7.88 9.10 7.17
CA GLU A 129 8.14 10.53 6.97
C GLU A 129 6.93 11.38 7.37
N ASN A 130 5.72 11.01 6.96
CA ASN A 130 4.49 11.69 7.36
C ASN A 130 4.25 11.69 8.88
N LEU A 131 4.70 10.65 9.57
CA LEU A 131 4.65 10.54 11.03
C LEU A 131 5.85 11.24 11.73
N GLY A 132 6.77 11.83 10.96
CA GLY A 132 7.99 12.47 11.51
C GLY A 132 8.95 11.48 12.16
N LYS A 133 8.90 10.20 11.82
CA LYS A 133 9.81 9.16 12.33
C LYS A 133 11.13 9.12 11.57
N ILE A 134 11.15 9.60 10.34
CA ILE A 134 12.32 9.87 9.49
C ILE A 134 12.16 11.26 8.87
N ASP A 135 13.26 11.88 8.48
CA ASP A 135 13.26 13.10 7.69
C ASP A 135 13.48 12.81 6.19
N ALA A 136 13.42 13.85 5.35
CA ALA A 136 13.58 13.72 3.90
C ALA A 136 14.98 13.21 3.49
N GLU A 137 16.03 13.51 4.26
CA GLU A 137 17.39 13.05 3.99
C GLU A 137 17.48 11.54 4.26
N GLU A 138 16.92 11.08 5.37
CA GLU A 138 16.87 9.65 5.71
C GLU A 138 15.98 8.88 4.76
N HIS A 139 14.85 9.43 4.33
CA HIS A 139 13.98 8.85 3.29
C HIS A 139 14.79 8.62 2.01
N LEU A 140 15.47 9.65 1.49
CA LEU A 140 16.27 9.54 0.26
C LEU A 140 17.40 8.51 0.41
N ARG A 141 18.05 8.44 1.56
CA ARG A 141 19.09 7.45 1.85
C ARG A 141 18.55 6.03 1.79
N LEU A 142 17.40 5.78 2.43
CA LEU A 142 16.76 4.46 2.45
C LEU A 142 16.24 4.05 1.08
N ASP A 143 15.72 4.98 0.28
CA ASP A 143 15.31 4.73 -1.10
C ASP A 143 16.51 4.34 -1.99
N ASN A 144 17.65 4.99 -1.81
CA ASN A 144 18.90 4.61 -2.49
C ASN A 144 19.38 3.22 -2.06
N GLU A 145 19.28 2.86 -0.78
CA GLU A 145 19.60 1.52 -0.30
C GLU A 145 18.67 0.46 -0.91
N LYS A 146 17.36 0.74 -1.04
CA LYS A 146 16.37 -0.11 -1.73
C LYS A 146 16.83 -0.41 -3.16
N ASN A 147 17.26 0.64 -3.89
CA ASN A 147 17.67 0.50 -5.30
C ASN A 147 18.94 -0.36 -5.47
N GLN A 148 19.82 -0.38 -4.47
CA GLN A 148 21.02 -1.24 -4.46
C GLN A 148 20.70 -2.70 -4.05
N ARG A 149 19.66 -2.91 -3.25
CA ARG A 149 19.31 -4.20 -2.66
C ARG A 149 17.91 -4.59 -3.07
N ARG A 150 17.65 -5.37 -4.05
CA ARG A 150 16.29 -5.77 -4.48
C ARG A 150 15.38 -6.07 -3.29
N VAL A 151 14.20 -5.44 -3.24
CA VAL A 151 13.22 -5.52 -2.14
C VAL A 151 12.89 -6.98 -1.76
N GLY A 152 12.71 -7.87 -2.75
CA GLY A 152 12.47 -9.29 -2.47
C GLY A 152 13.62 -9.98 -1.70
N ASN A 153 14.87 -9.55 -1.90
CA ASN A 153 16.01 -10.07 -1.14
C ASN A 153 16.02 -9.52 0.29
N LEU A 154 15.66 -8.24 0.46
CA LEU A 154 15.53 -7.64 1.79
C LEU A 154 14.47 -8.37 2.62
N LEU A 155 13.29 -8.62 2.05
CA LEU A 155 12.21 -9.37 2.70
C LEU A 155 12.68 -10.78 3.12
N ARG A 156 13.32 -11.53 2.21
CA ARG A 156 13.85 -12.86 2.54
C ARG A 156 14.90 -12.80 3.65
N SER A 157 15.76 -11.79 3.66
CA SER A 157 16.84 -11.66 4.67
C SER A 157 16.31 -11.44 6.08
N VAL A 158 15.13 -10.84 6.22
CA VAL A 158 14.48 -10.62 7.53
C VAL A 158 13.45 -11.69 7.88
N GLY A 159 13.31 -12.75 7.07
CA GLY A 159 12.28 -13.77 7.25
C GLY A 159 10.87 -13.27 6.97
N GLY A 160 10.75 -12.17 6.23
CA GLY A 160 9.48 -11.52 5.90
C GLY A 160 8.77 -12.16 4.70
N ASN A 161 7.57 -11.68 4.42
CA ASN A 161 6.72 -12.17 3.33
C ASN A 161 7.19 -11.66 1.96
N ALA A 162 8.02 -12.45 1.27
CA ALA A 162 8.52 -12.09 -0.07
C ALA A 162 7.42 -11.95 -1.13
N LYS A 163 6.24 -12.57 -0.93
CA LYS A 163 5.09 -12.45 -1.85
C LYS A 163 4.56 -11.02 -1.97
N LEU A 164 4.80 -10.17 -0.97
CA LEU A 164 4.43 -8.76 -1.05
C LEU A 164 5.03 -8.03 -2.27
N ASN A 165 6.18 -8.51 -2.77
CA ASN A 165 6.85 -7.94 -3.94
C ASN A 165 6.60 -8.73 -5.24
N GLU A 166 5.65 -9.66 -5.24
CA GLU A 166 5.29 -10.53 -6.37
C GLU A 166 3.82 -10.29 -6.75
N ALA A 167 3.49 -10.47 -8.03
CA ALA A 167 2.11 -10.48 -8.49
C ALA A 167 1.42 -11.78 -8.05
N ALA A 168 0.17 -11.71 -7.65
CA ALA A 168 -0.59 -12.88 -7.25
C ALA A 168 -1.12 -13.66 -8.46
N GLU A 169 -1.50 -12.96 -9.51
CA GLU A 169 -1.99 -13.47 -10.81
C GLU A 169 -3.09 -14.55 -10.67
N TYR A 170 -3.99 -14.39 -9.74
CA TYR A 170 -5.09 -15.33 -9.57
C TYR A 170 -6.46 -14.64 -9.69
N ILE A 171 -7.47 -15.42 -9.92
CA ILE A 171 -8.86 -14.98 -10.09
C ILE A 171 -9.63 -15.32 -8.81
N ASP A 172 -10.29 -14.31 -8.26
CA ASP A 172 -11.22 -14.46 -7.14
C ASP A 172 -12.47 -13.62 -7.43
N ILE A 173 -13.50 -14.29 -7.88
CA ILE A 173 -14.80 -13.72 -8.24
C ILE A 173 -15.85 -14.36 -7.35
N PRO A 174 -16.60 -13.60 -6.55
CA PRO A 174 -17.69 -14.15 -5.75
C PRO A 174 -18.69 -14.90 -6.65
N TYR A 175 -19.20 -16.03 -6.14
CA TYR A 175 -20.05 -16.94 -6.91
C TYR A 175 -21.29 -16.25 -7.50
N GLU A 176 -21.83 -15.25 -6.83
CA GLU A 176 -22.97 -14.44 -7.26
C GLU A 176 -22.73 -13.59 -8.50
N TYR A 177 -21.46 -13.43 -8.92
CA TYR A 177 -21.05 -12.70 -10.14
C TYR A 177 -20.46 -13.63 -11.23
N MET A 178 -20.49 -14.94 -11.02
CA MET A 178 -20.09 -15.95 -12.01
C MET A 178 -21.29 -16.44 -12.81
#